data_3414dbefe38a3a627989fc418b7e28ec
#
_entry.id   3414dbefe38a3a627989fc418b7e28ec
#
_cell.length_a   1.000
_cell.length_b   1.000
_cell.length_c   1.000
_cell.angle_alpha   90.00
_cell.angle_beta   90.00
_cell.angle_gamma   90.00
#
_symmetry.space_group_name_H-M   'P 1'
#
loop_
_entity.id
_entity.type
_entity.pdbx_description
1 polymer ?
#
loop_
_entity_poly.entity_id
_entity_poly.type
_entity_poly.pdbx_seq_one_letter_code
_entity_poly.pdbx_strand_id
1 'polypeptide(L)'
;MMKYICLIFCFFALGYMSVEAQTKTALINGTSFTDNEGKVINAHGGGFLKVGNYYYWIGENRKQGVFVSCYRSKDLMNWEFRGDLLTRQSHPELDSANIERPKVIYNLKTKQFVMWMHYEYGRDYSYARAAIATSSDIEKPFTFVKSFRPFGNMSRDCTLYKDQDGSAYFFSSARENYDMMLYKLTDDYTDVKKQIATLWPGGHREAPALVKRGKYYFLMTSGCTGWAPNQAMYAFSKSISGPWSELKNIANSTAFDSQSTFILPLVGNKTTSYLYVGDRWDGKQYFKSGYIFLPLTFENDSTMTLNWRDKISIDVKTGKAK
;
A
#
# COMPACT_ATOMS: atom_id res chain seq x y z
N MET A 1 66.86 -37.35 -25.25
CA MET A 1 66.16 -36.16 -25.77
C MET A 1 64.81 -36.00 -25.02
N MET A 2 64.75 -35.19 -24.00
CA MET A 2 63.55 -34.91 -23.20
C MET A 2 62.87 -33.68 -23.76
N LYS A 3 61.61 -33.77 -24.23
CA LYS A 3 60.81 -32.65 -24.70
C LYS A 3 60.04 -32.10 -23.52
N TYR A 4 60.28 -30.87 -23.14
CA TYR A 4 59.47 -30.10 -22.16
C TYR A 4 58.25 -29.51 -22.89
N ILE A 5 57.05 -29.89 -22.42
CA ILE A 5 55.80 -29.25 -22.82
C ILE A 5 55.50 -28.15 -21.82
N CYS A 6 55.55 -26.89 -22.29
CA CYS A 6 55.10 -25.73 -21.51
C CYS A 6 53.58 -25.61 -21.64
N LEU A 7 52.85 -25.85 -20.54
CA LEU A 7 51.41 -25.52 -20.43
C LEU A 7 51.27 -24.03 -20.07
N ILE A 8 50.72 -23.26 -21.00
CA ILE A 8 50.33 -21.85 -20.74
C ILE A 8 48.95 -21.89 -20.15
N PHE A 9 48.82 -21.50 -18.85
CA PHE A 9 47.55 -21.24 -18.19
C PHE A 9 47.08 -19.82 -18.52
N CYS A 10 46.11 -19.68 -19.41
CA CYS A 10 45.42 -18.40 -19.58
C CYS A 10 44.39 -18.21 -18.44
N PHE A 11 44.70 -17.33 -17.50
CA PHE A 11 43.73 -16.82 -16.52
C PHE A 11 42.78 -15.86 -17.22
N PHE A 12 41.53 -16.26 -17.47
CA PHE A 12 40.44 -15.36 -17.81
C PHE A 12 39.97 -14.67 -16.51
N ALA A 13 40.37 -13.45 -16.31
CA ALA A 13 39.78 -12.59 -15.27
C ALA A 13 38.38 -12.16 -15.74
N LEU A 14 37.35 -12.84 -15.23
CA LEU A 14 35.97 -12.35 -15.34
C LEU A 14 35.84 -11.07 -14.52
N GLY A 15 35.95 -9.93 -15.19
CA GLY A 15 35.63 -8.64 -14.60
C GLY A 15 34.13 -8.57 -14.29
N TYR A 16 33.78 -8.60 -13.02
CA TYR A 16 32.45 -8.23 -12.57
C TYR A 16 32.26 -6.74 -12.85
N MET A 17 31.58 -6.40 -13.93
CA MET A 17 31.06 -5.04 -14.11
C MET A 17 29.95 -4.85 -13.07
N SER A 18 30.22 -4.17 -11.97
CA SER A 18 29.17 -3.64 -11.10
C SER A 18 28.42 -2.56 -11.90
N VAL A 19 27.24 -2.87 -12.37
CA VAL A 19 26.31 -1.86 -12.90
C VAL A 19 25.88 -1.02 -11.68
N GLU A 20 26.48 0.15 -11.50
CA GLU A 20 25.95 1.13 -10.55
C GLU A 20 24.54 1.51 -11.02
N ALA A 21 23.55 1.19 -10.18
CA ALA A 21 22.17 1.57 -10.45
C ALA A 21 22.06 3.10 -10.51
N GLN A 22 21.65 3.61 -11.65
CA GLN A 22 21.50 5.06 -11.84
C GLN A 22 20.45 5.60 -10.84
N THR A 23 20.86 6.55 -10.00
CA THR A 23 19.96 7.21 -9.03
C THR A 23 18.83 7.92 -9.77
N LYS A 24 17.60 7.51 -9.50
CA LYS A 24 16.41 8.12 -10.09
C LYS A 24 16.16 9.49 -9.45
N THR A 25 15.95 10.49 -10.26
CA THR A 25 15.62 11.86 -9.85
C THR A 25 14.13 12.18 -10.04
N ALA A 26 13.39 11.25 -10.65
CA ALA A 26 11.95 11.32 -10.82
C ALA A 26 11.35 9.94 -11.05
N LEU A 27 10.06 9.80 -10.78
CA LEU A 27 9.24 8.67 -11.16
C LEU A 27 8.54 8.97 -12.50
N ILE A 28 8.44 7.97 -13.35
CA ILE A 28 7.67 8.03 -14.61
C ILE A 28 6.38 7.26 -14.38
N ASN A 29 5.27 7.97 -14.31
CA ASN A 29 3.97 7.36 -14.06
C ASN A 29 3.51 6.49 -15.23
N GLY A 30 2.76 5.44 -14.91
CA GLY A 30 2.26 4.50 -15.92
C GLY A 30 3.28 3.48 -16.40
N THR A 31 4.47 3.42 -15.78
CA THR A 31 5.49 2.40 -16.03
C THR A 31 5.63 1.45 -14.85
N SER A 32 6.31 0.33 -15.04
CA SER A 32 6.75 -0.52 -13.94
C SER A 32 7.82 0.20 -13.14
N PHE A 33 7.66 0.27 -11.82
CA PHE A 33 8.71 0.79 -10.94
C PHE A 33 9.72 -0.31 -10.62
N THR A 34 10.98 0.06 -10.52
CA THR A 34 12.07 -0.88 -10.19
C THR A 34 12.77 -0.44 -8.92
N ASP A 35 13.31 -1.40 -8.20
CA ASP A 35 14.21 -1.16 -7.08
C ASP A 35 15.62 -0.73 -7.54
N ASN A 36 16.54 -0.56 -6.60
CA ASN A 36 17.91 -0.16 -6.88
C ASN A 36 18.76 -1.24 -7.57
N GLU A 37 18.26 -2.48 -7.62
CA GLU A 37 18.87 -3.58 -8.38
C GLU A 37 18.26 -3.74 -9.78
N GLY A 38 17.30 -2.87 -10.16
CA GLY A 38 16.59 -2.92 -11.44
C GLY A 38 15.46 -3.95 -11.48
N LYS A 39 15.12 -4.61 -10.36
CA LYS A 39 14.03 -5.55 -10.28
C LYS A 39 12.70 -4.83 -10.12
N VAL A 40 11.65 -5.36 -10.76
CA VAL A 40 10.29 -4.80 -10.64
C VAL A 40 9.83 -4.87 -9.19
N ILE A 41 9.33 -3.74 -8.67
CA ILE A 41 8.73 -3.65 -7.35
C ILE A 41 7.38 -4.35 -7.37
N ASN A 42 7.17 -5.29 -6.45
CA ASN A 42 5.90 -5.96 -6.21
C ASN A 42 5.43 -5.63 -4.79
N ALA A 43 4.66 -4.55 -4.67
CA ALA A 43 4.10 -4.06 -3.42
C ALA A 43 2.72 -3.45 -3.67
N HIS A 44 1.88 -4.22 -4.40
CA HIS A 44 0.56 -3.77 -4.81
C HIS A 44 -0.43 -3.68 -3.64
N GLY A 45 -1.50 -2.94 -3.81
CA GLY A 45 -2.51 -2.74 -2.76
C GLY A 45 -1.94 -2.22 -1.43
N GLY A 46 -0.70 -1.78 -1.42
CA GLY A 46 0.10 -1.57 -0.24
C GLY A 46 -0.18 -0.29 0.54
N GLY A 47 0.66 -0.07 1.55
CA GLY A 47 0.68 1.15 2.34
C GLY A 47 2.10 1.64 2.59
N PHE A 48 2.19 2.84 3.15
CA PHE A 48 3.45 3.49 3.44
C PHE A 48 3.55 3.86 4.91
N LEU A 49 4.74 3.68 5.47
CA LEU A 49 5.05 4.10 6.84
C LEU A 49 6.42 4.75 6.88
N LYS A 50 6.54 5.90 7.54
CA LYS A 50 7.84 6.54 7.80
C LYS A 50 8.37 6.07 9.16
N VAL A 51 9.56 5.48 9.17
CA VAL A 51 10.27 5.06 10.39
C VAL A 51 11.69 5.62 10.34
N GLY A 52 12.04 6.47 11.28
CA GLY A 52 13.30 7.19 11.26
C GLY A 52 13.46 8.01 9.97
N ASN A 53 14.55 7.76 9.26
CA ASN A 53 14.89 8.45 8.01
C ASN A 53 14.38 7.74 6.75
N TYR A 54 13.63 6.63 6.90
CA TYR A 54 13.18 5.84 5.77
C TYR A 54 11.65 5.85 5.65
N TYR A 55 11.18 5.82 4.41
CA TYR A 55 9.85 5.43 4.03
C TYR A 55 9.87 3.94 3.70
N TYR A 56 8.90 3.22 4.22
CA TYR A 56 8.68 1.80 3.94
C TYR A 56 7.44 1.67 3.09
N TRP A 57 7.56 0.95 1.99
CA TRP A 57 6.46 0.55 1.12
C TRP A 57 6.24 -0.93 1.32
N ILE A 58 5.10 -1.29 1.88
CA ILE A 58 4.72 -2.66 2.21
C ILE A 58 3.46 -2.98 1.43
N GLY A 59 3.51 -4.00 0.58
CA GLY A 59 2.40 -4.34 -0.30
C GLY A 59 2.37 -5.81 -0.67
N GLU A 60 1.29 -6.19 -1.35
CA GLU A 60 1.11 -7.57 -1.79
C GLU A 60 2.09 -7.94 -2.89
N ASN A 61 2.55 -9.18 -2.81
CA ASN A 61 3.34 -9.83 -3.82
C ASN A 61 2.75 -11.22 -4.05
N ARG A 62 2.46 -11.56 -5.31
CA ARG A 62 1.89 -12.86 -5.68
C ARG A 62 2.92 -13.81 -6.26
N LYS A 63 4.21 -13.54 -6.04
CA LYS A 63 5.27 -14.47 -6.37
C LYS A 63 5.06 -15.75 -5.56
N GLN A 64 5.38 -16.90 -6.14
CA GLN A 64 5.11 -18.21 -5.54
C GLN A 64 5.41 -18.28 -4.04
N GLY A 65 4.37 -18.46 -3.23
CA GLY A 65 4.44 -18.59 -1.76
C GLY A 65 4.70 -17.30 -0.99
N VAL A 66 4.83 -16.14 -1.65
CA VAL A 66 4.96 -14.83 -1.01
C VAL A 66 3.62 -14.12 -1.01
N PHE A 67 3.31 -13.42 0.07
CA PHE A 67 2.10 -12.60 0.18
C PHE A 67 2.40 -11.12 0.33
N VAL A 68 3.41 -10.77 1.12
CA VAL A 68 3.71 -9.36 1.43
C VAL A 68 5.21 -9.13 1.37
N SER A 69 5.61 -8.12 0.58
CA SER A 69 7.00 -7.69 0.44
C SER A 69 7.20 -6.27 0.98
N CYS A 70 8.44 -5.98 1.38
CA CYS A 70 8.86 -4.73 1.96
C CYS A 70 9.98 -4.08 1.14
N TYR A 71 9.83 -2.80 0.88
CA TYR A 71 10.84 -1.94 0.30
C TYR A 71 11.04 -0.71 1.17
N ARG A 72 12.25 -0.16 1.20
CA ARG A 72 12.52 1.12 1.89
C ARG A 72 13.19 2.12 0.96
N SER A 73 12.97 3.39 1.24
CA SER A 73 13.55 4.50 0.48
C SER A 73 13.79 5.70 1.39
N LYS A 74 14.81 6.51 1.09
CA LYS A 74 15.03 7.82 1.72
C LYS A 74 14.33 8.95 0.96
N ASP A 75 13.96 8.74 -0.29
CA ASP A 75 13.50 9.78 -1.21
C ASP A 75 12.19 9.46 -1.96
N LEU A 76 11.60 8.27 -1.74
CA LEU A 76 10.41 7.75 -2.41
C LEU A 76 10.60 7.45 -3.92
N MET A 77 11.80 7.57 -4.43
CA MET A 77 12.13 7.30 -5.85
C MET A 77 13.09 6.14 -6.01
N ASN A 78 14.02 5.99 -5.06
CA ASN A 78 15.03 4.95 -5.06
C ASN A 78 14.74 3.96 -3.93
N TRP A 79 14.38 2.74 -4.28
CA TRP A 79 13.86 1.73 -3.36
C TRP A 79 14.82 0.57 -3.19
N GLU A 80 15.04 0.17 -1.94
CA GLU A 80 15.79 -1.03 -1.56
C GLU A 80 14.79 -2.13 -1.17
N PHE A 81 14.89 -3.31 -1.77
CA PHE A 81 14.15 -4.48 -1.29
C PHE A 81 14.67 -4.90 0.09
N ARG A 82 13.75 -5.12 1.04
CA ARG A 82 14.11 -5.46 2.43
C ARG A 82 13.73 -6.87 2.84
N GLY A 83 12.93 -7.53 2.04
CA GLY A 83 12.53 -8.92 2.26
C GLY A 83 11.03 -9.13 2.15
N ASP A 84 10.67 -10.39 2.24
CA ASP A 84 9.28 -10.82 2.28
C ASP A 84 8.83 -10.92 3.74
N LEU A 85 7.79 -10.17 4.09
CA LEU A 85 7.32 -10.03 5.47
C LEU A 85 6.30 -11.10 5.87
N LEU A 86 5.56 -11.63 4.89
CA LEU A 86 4.56 -12.67 5.11
C LEU A 86 4.59 -13.64 3.93
N THR A 87 4.70 -14.91 4.24
CA THR A 87 4.77 -15.99 3.25
C THR A 87 3.82 -17.12 3.63
N ARG A 88 3.62 -18.06 2.73
CA ARG A 88 2.85 -19.28 3.01
C ARG A 88 3.38 -20.06 4.22
N GLN A 89 4.69 -20.04 4.45
CA GLN A 89 5.34 -20.73 5.57
C GLN A 89 5.18 -20.00 6.91
N SER A 90 4.72 -18.75 6.89
CA SER A 90 4.58 -17.95 8.12
C SER A 90 3.54 -18.52 9.11
N HIS A 91 2.52 -19.24 8.62
CA HIS A 91 1.52 -19.89 9.48
C HIS A 91 0.71 -20.95 8.68
N PRO A 92 0.24 -22.05 9.28
CA PRO A 92 -0.57 -23.06 8.60
C PRO A 92 -1.85 -22.54 7.95
N GLU A 93 -2.54 -21.56 8.57
CA GLU A 93 -3.72 -20.92 7.96
C GLU A 93 -3.42 -20.24 6.62
N LEU A 94 -2.16 -19.94 6.34
CA LEU A 94 -1.75 -19.26 5.11
C LEU A 94 -1.48 -20.22 3.94
N ASP A 95 -1.59 -21.52 4.14
CA ASP A 95 -1.25 -22.50 3.09
C ASP A 95 -2.07 -22.31 1.81
N SER A 96 -3.34 -22.01 1.92
CA SER A 96 -4.23 -21.75 0.77
C SER A 96 -4.78 -20.31 0.76
N ALA A 97 -4.09 -19.39 1.46
CA ALA A 97 -4.52 -18.00 1.55
C ALA A 97 -4.31 -17.24 0.23
N ASN A 98 -5.16 -16.25 0.00
CA ASN A 98 -4.91 -15.11 -0.86
C ASN A 98 -4.95 -13.85 0.03
N ILE A 99 -3.85 -13.12 0.05
CA ILE A 99 -3.69 -11.91 0.90
C ILE A 99 -3.64 -10.69 0.00
N GLU A 100 -4.48 -9.71 0.32
CA GLU A 100 -4.58 -8.48 -0.45
C GLU A 100 -4.55 -7.26 0.47
N ARG A 101 -4.11 -6.14 -0.06
CA ARG A 101 -4.14 -4.80 0.55
C ARG A 101 -3.53 -4.69 1.96
N PRO A 102 -2.33 -5.22 2.21
CA PRO A 102 -1.69 -5.10 3.52
C PRO A 102 -1.42 -3.63 3.87
N LYS A 103 -1.73 -3.26 5.10
CA LYS A 103 -1.43 -1.95 5.68
C LYS A 103 -0.79 -2.13 7.04
N VAL A 104 0.22 -1.33 7.36
CA VAL A 104 0.98 -1.43 8.60
C VAL A 104 0.92 -0.11 9.36
N ILE A 105 0.65 -0.19 10.65
CA ILE A 105 0.78 0.94 11.60
C ILE A 105 1.64 0.52 12.79
N TYR A 106 2.32 1.49 13.41
CA TYR A 106 3.14 1.25 14.60
C TYR A 106 2.39 1.60 15.88
N ASN A 107 2.35 0.66 16.81
CA ASN A 107 1.79 0.86 18.15
C ASN A 107 2.89 1.24 19.13
N LEU A 108 2.81 2.46 19.66
CA LEU A 108 3.79 2.99 20.62
C LEU A 108 3.75 2.29 21.98
N LYS A 109 2.56 1.80 22.41
CA LYS A 109 2.38 1.16 23.71
C LYS A 109 2.99 -0.25 23.73
N THR A 110 2.68 -1.04 22.70
CA THR A 110 3.15 -2.43 22.57
C THR A 110 4.51 -2.54 21.90
N LYS A 111 4.99 -1.44 21.28
CA LYS A 111 6.21 -1.40 20.46
C LYS A 111 6.17 -2.40 19.29
N GLN A 112 4.98 -2.60 18.70
CA GLN A 112 4.75 -3.52 17.62
C GLN A 112 4.32 -2.78 16.35
N PHE A 113 4.80 -3.25 15.20
CA PHE A 113 4.20 -3.00 13.91
C PHE A 113 3.04 -3.97 13.76
N VAL A 114 1.86 -3.45 13.46
CA VAL A 114 0.64 -4.24 13.31
C VAL A 114 0.16 -4.09 11.86
N MET A 115 0.10 -5.21 11.17
CA MET A 115 -0.37 -5.33 9.79
C MET A 115 -1.80 -5.83 9.79
N TRP A 116 -2.67 -5.17 9.05
CA TRP A 116 -4.00 -5.64 8.71
C TRP A 116 -4.10 -5.83 7.20
N MET A 117 -4.84 -6.84 6.77
CA MET A 117 -4.96 -7.21 5.38
C MET A 117 -6.30 -7.89 5.09
N HIS A 118 -6.72 -7.87 3.85
CA HIS A 118 -7.82 -8.69 3.34
C HIS A 118 -7.31 -10.12 3.16
N TYR A 119 -8.06 -11.09 3.65
CA TYR A 119 -7.75 -12.51 3.60
C TYR A 119 -8.86 -13.30 2.95
N GLU A 120 -8.52 -14.05 1.91
CA GLU A 120 -9.38 -15.04 1.29
C GLU A 120 -8.78 -16.43 1.37
N TYR A 121 -9.63 -17.45 1.32
CA TYR A 121 -9.20 -18.85 1.22
C TYR A 121 -9.28 -19.30 -0.24
N GLY A 122 -8.15 -19.59 -0.85
CA GLY A 122 -8.09 -19.90 -2.27
C GLY A 122 -8.51 -18.71 -3.15
N ARG A 123 -9.42 -18.95 -4.09
CA ARG A 123 -9.92 -17.94 -5.04
C ARG A 123 -11.40 -17.58 -4.84
N ASP A 124 -11.99 -18.07 -3.77
CA ASP A 124 -13.37 -17.79 -3.42
C ASP A 124 -13.45 -16.56 -2.50
N TYR A 125 -13.86 -15.45 -3.06
CA TYR A 125 -14.03 -14.18 -2.33
C TYR A 125 -15.20 -14.19 -1.32
N SER A 126 -15.85 -15.34 -1.09
CA SER A 126 -16.86 -15.48 -0.05
C SER A 126 -16.29 -15.60 1.36
N TYR A 127 -14.99 -15.97 1.51
CA TYR A 127 -14.36 -16.10 2.82
C TYR A 127 -14.25 -14.76 3.52
N ALA A 128 -13.80 -13.73 2.82
CA ALA A 128 -13.87 -12.30 3.15
C ALA A 128 -13.57 -11.99 4.63
N ARG A 129 -12.31 -12.16 5.04
CA ARG A 129 -11.85 -11.90 6.40
C ARG A 129 -10.83 -10.76 6.45
N ALA A 130 -10.80 -10.06 7.57
CA ALA A 130 -9.62 -9.33 7.98
C ALA A 130 -8.60 -10.31 8.56
N ALA A 131 -7.32 -10.13 8.24
CA ALA A 131 -6.24 -10.85 8.89
C ALA A 131 -5.24 -9.89 9.53
N ILE A 132 -4.56 -10.36 10.58
CA ILE A 132 -3.64 -9.57 11.38
C ILE A 132 -2.32 -10.32 11.52
N ALA A 133 -1.22 -9.57 11.35
CA ALA A 133 0.12 -10.04 11.66
C ALA A 133 0.91 -8.95 12.40
N THR A 134 1.88 -9.32 13.22
CA THR A 134 2.66 -8.38 14.04
C THR A 134 4.15 -8.65 13.95
N SER A 135 4.96 -7.61 14.14
CA SER A 135 6.42 -7.72 14.29
C SER A 135 6.95 -6.59 15.18
N SER A 136 8.02 -6.85 15.91
CA SER A 136 8.76 -5.80 16.62
C SER A 136 9.71 -5.01 15.72
N ASP A 137 9.98 -5.52 14.51
CA ASP A 137 10.87 -4.91 13.51
C ASP A 137 10.18 -4.89 12.15
N ILE A 138 10.13 -3.70 11.52
CA ILE A 138 9.45 -3.51 10.24
C ILE A 138 10.11 -4.26 9.07
N GLU A 139 11.37 -4.61 9.17
CA GLU A 139 12.14 -5.33 8.14
C GLU A 139 12.21 -6.83 8.38
N LYS A 140 11.56 -7.35 9.42
CA LYS A 140 11.55 -8.78 9.75
C LYS A 140 10.22 -9.43 9.39
N PRO A 141 10.19 -10.74 9.19
CA PRO A 141 8.94 -11.47 9.00
C PRO A 141 7.93 -11.17 10.12
N PHE A 142 6.68 -10.99 9.72
CA PHE A 142 5.58 -10.79 10.64
C PHE A 142 5.02 -12.13 11.09
N THR A 143 4.68 -12.23 12.36
CA THR A 143 3.96 -13.36 12.92
C THR A 143 2.47 -13.18 12.65
N PHE A 144 1.86 -14.14 11.94
CA PHE A 144 0.42 -14.17 11.74
C PHE A 144 -0.28 -14.38 13.10
N VAL A 145 -1.31 -13.59 13.38
CA VAL A 145 -2.03 -13.63 14.66
C VAL A 145 -3.37 -14.34 14.51
N LYS A 146 -4.19 -13.89 13.55
CA LYS A 146 -5.53 -14.45 13.31
C LYS A 146 -6.14 -13.91 12.03
N SER A 147 -7.19 -14.59 11.55
CA SER A 147 -8.14 -14.06 10.59
C SER A 147 -9.57 -14.14 11.16
N PHE A 148 -10.40 -13.15 10.87
CA PHE A 148 -11.77 -13.10 11.38
C PHE A 148 -12.64 -12.14 10.58
N ARG A 149 -13.96 -12.23 10.78
CA ARG A 149 -14.93 -11.25 10.28
C ARG A 149 -15.23 -10.23 11.38
N PRO A 150 -14.86 -8.95 11.21
CA PRO A 150 -15.08 -7.92 12.21
C PRO A 150 -16.57 -7.77 12.55
N PHE A 151 -16.97 -8.05 13.79
CA PHE A 151 -18.38 -8.13 14.23
C PHE A 151 -19.27 -9.02 13.34
N GLY A 152 -18.71 -10.07 12.73
CA GLY A 152 -19.41 -10.98 11.83
C GLY A 152 -19.53 -10.47 10.38
N ASN A 153 -19.12 -9.23 10.09
CA ASN A 153 -19.18 -8.67 8.74
C ASN A 153 -18.07 -9.23 7.85
N MET A 154 -18.37 -9.42 6.57
CA MET A 154 -17.34 -9.62 5.56
C MET A 154 -16.32 -8.48 5.60
N SER A 155 -15.06 -8.78 5.26
CA SER A 155 -13.99 -7.82 5.19
C SER A 155 -13.16 -8.08 3.95
N ARG A 156 -13.30 -7.22 2.95
CA ARG A 156 -12.54 -7.25 1.70
C ARG A 156 -11.57 -6.06 1.64
N ASP A 157 -11.54 -5.33 0.56
CA ASP A 157 -10.62 -4.19 0.37
C ASP A 157 -10.58 -3.28 1.58
N CYS A 158 -9.37 -3.00 2.08
CA CYS A 158 -9.23 -2.37 3.37
C CYS A 158 -8.10 -1.33 3.43
N THR A 159 -8.18 -0.47 4.44
CA THR A 159 -7.09 0.42 4.83
C THR A 159 -7.07 0.64 6.35
N LEU A 160 -5.90 1.02 6.85
CA LEU A 160 -5.68 1.45 8.23
C LEU A 160 -5.45 2.95 8.31
N TYR A 161 -5.91 3.54 9.37
CA TYR A 161 -5.57 4.91 9.73
C TYR A 161 -5.28 5.01 11.22
N LYS A 162 -4.15 5.63 11.56
CA LYS A 162 -3.79 5.99 12.94
C LYS A 162 -3.83 7.50 13.08
N ASP A 163 -4.66 8.00 14.00
CA ASP A 163 -4.75 9.43 14.28
C ASP A 163 -3.65 9.90 15.25
N GLN A 164 -3.51 11.20 15.40
CA GLN A 164 -2.49 11.84 16.23
C GLN A 164 -2.63 11.52 17.73
N ASP A 165 -3.86 11.27 18.20
CA ASP A 165 -4.15 10.85 19.58
C ASP A 165 -3.81 9.39 19.87
N GLY A 166 -3.31 8.65 18.88
CA GLY A 166 -2.99 7.24 18.95
C GLY A 166 -4.19 6.32 18.74
N SER A 167 -5.39 6.83 18.53
CA SER A 167 -6.52 5.99 18.10
C SER A 167 -6.27 5.45 16.70
N ALA A 168 -6.60 4.18 16.47
CA ALA A 168 -6.47 3.56 15.17
C ALA A 168 -7.83 3.06 14.66
N TYR A 169 -7.97 3.08 13.34
CA TYR A 169 -9.21 2.79 12.63
C TYR A 169 -8.95 1.89 11.46
N PHE A 170 -9.92 1.01 11.19
CA PHE A 170 -9.92 0.09 10.08
C PHE A 170 -11.15 0.35 9.21
N PHE A 171 -10.92 0.55 7.93
CA PHE A 171 -11.96 0.66 6.91
C PHE A 171 -11.93 -0.59 6.06
N SER A 172 -13.08 -1.15 5.78
CA SER A 172 -13.16 -2.38 5.00
C SER A 172 -14.48 -2.48 4.23
N SER A 173 -14.39 -2.90 2.97
CA SER A 173 -15.57 -3.23 2.17
C SER A 173 -16.22 -4.51 2.71
N ALA A 174 -17.53 -4.51 2.80
CA ALA A 174 -18.32 -5.60 3.35
C ALA A 174 -19.56 -5.88 2.50
N ARG A 175 -20.28 -6.97 2.81
CA ARG A 175 -21.51 -7.36 2.15
C ARG A 175 -21.37 -7.31 0.62
N GLU A 176 -20.46 -8.12 0.08
CA GLU A 176 -20.11 -8.18 -1.36
C GLU A 176 -19.67 -6.82 -1.94
N ASN A 177 -18.92 -6.00 -1.15
CA ASN A 177 -18.54 -4.63 -1.47
C ASN A 177 -19.70 -3.63 -1.57
N TYR A 178 -20.93 -4.00 -1.12
CA TYR A 178 -22.04 -3.05 -1.08
C TYR A 178 -21.82 -1.93 -0.07
N ASP A 179 -21.14 -2.21 1.03
CA ASP A 179 -20.99 -1.31 2.17
C ASP A 179 -19.51 -1.05 2.46
N MET A 180 -19.20 0.16 2.92
CA MET A 180 -17.89 0.49 3.50
C MET A 180 -18.03 0.58 5.01
N MET A 181 -17.40 -0.34 5.73
CA MET A 181 -17.45 -0.40 7.18
C MET A 181 -16.31 0.42 7.79
N LEU A 182 -16.59 1.07 8.90
CA LEU A 182 -15.61 1.78 9.72
C LEU A 182 -15.60 1.21 11.14
N TYR A 183 -14.42 0.78 11.59
CA TYR A 183 -14.18 0.24 12.92
C TYR A 183 -13.12 1.06 13.66
N LYS A 184 -13.30 1.23 14.97
CA LYS A 184 -12.23 1.62 15.89
C LYS A 184 -11.51 0.38 16.38
N LEU A 185 -10.18 0.38 16.37
CA LEU A 185 -9.37 -0.72 16.85
C LEU A 185 -9.21 -0.68 18.37
N THR A 186 -8.82 -1.83 18.95
CA THR A 186 -8.35 -1.94 20.32
C THR A 186 -7.06 -1.15 20.54
N ASP A 187 -6.67 -0.95 21.80
CA ASP A 187 -5.51 -0.13 22.15
C ASP A 187 -4.16 -0.73 21.69
N ASP A 188 -4.10 -2.04 21.49
CA ASP A 188 -2.96 -2.77 20.92
C ASP A 188 -3.01 -2.90 19.39
N TYR A 189 -4.11 -2.47 18.76
CA TYR A 189 -4.42 -2.53 17.33
C TYR A 189 -4.61 -3.95 16.75
N THR A 190 -4.76 -4.97 17.60
CA THR A 190 -4.88 -6.37 17.15
C THR A 190 -6.31 -6.88 17.09
N ASP A 191 -7.30 -6.02 17.34
CA ASP A 191 -8.72 -6.35 17.23
C ASP A 191 -9.58 -5.11 16.95
N VAL A 192 -10.85 -5.31 16.63
CA VAL A 192 -11.85 -4.25 16.54
C VAL A 192 -12.51 -4.03 17.91
N LYS A 193 -12.50 -2.78 18.37
CA LYS A 193 -13.12 -2.38 19.64
C LYS A 193 -14.59 -1.99 19.47
N LYS A 194 -14.91 -1.37 18.35
CA LYS A 194 -16.25 -0.85 18.07
C LYS A 194 -16.47 -0.66 16.58
N GLN A 195 -17.62 -1.06 16.09
CA GLN A 195 -18.12 -0.61 14.80
C GLN A 195 -18.62 0.84 14.95
N ILE A 196 -18.07 1.75 14.16
CA ILE A 196 -18.39 3.19 14.22
C ILE A 196 -19.53 3.54 13.27
N ALA A 197 -19.42 3.08 12.01
CA ALA A 197 -20.37 3.43 10.97
C ALA A 197 -20.36 2.41 9.84
N THR A 198 -21.47 2.35 9.11
CA THR A 198 -21.53 1.84 7.74
C THR A 198 -21.65 3.05 6.83
N LEU A 199 -20.64 3.28 6.02
CA LEU A 199 -20.58 4.40 5.09
C LEU A 199 -21.21 3.96 3.76
N TRP A 200 -22.04 4.81 3.20
CA TRP A 200 -22.68 4.65 1.89
C TRP A 200 -23.29 3.24 1.68
N PRO A 201 -24.26 2.82 2.52
CA PRO A 201 -24.90 1.52 2.37
C PRO A 201 -25.44 1.30 0.96
N GLY A 202 -25.05 0.19 0.33
CA GLY A 202 -25.40 -0.11 -1.07
C GLY A 202 -24.62 0.70 -2.12
N GLY A 203 -23.60 1.46 -1.71
CA GLY A 203 -22.85 2.37 -2.58
C GLY A 203 -21.81 1.70 -3.47
N HIS A 204 -21.52 0.41 -3.29
CA HIS A 204 -20.54 -0.36 -4.06
C HIS A 204 -19.18 0.31 -4.13
N ARG A 205 -18.56 0.53 -2.96
CA ARG A 205 -17.23 1.16 -2.87
C ARG A 205 -16.19 0.19 -2.32
N GLU A 206 -15.00 0.22 -2.93
CA GLU A 206 -13.83 -0.56 -2.53
C GLU A 206 -12.56 0.28 -2.57
N ALA A 207 -11.39 -0.32 -2.31
CA ALA A 207 -10.08 0.32 -2.35
C ALA A 207 -9.98 1.61 -1.52
N PRO A 208 -10.36 1.60 -0.22
CA PRO A 208 -10.33 2.81 0.60
C PRO A 208 -8.90 3.31 0.81
N ALA A 209 -8.71 4.64 0.69
CA ALA A 209 -7.48 5.35 1.02
C ALA A 209 -7.83 6.63 1.78
N LEU A 210 -7.32 6.77 3.01
CA LEU A 210 -7.67 7.85 3.91
C LEU A 210 -6.48 8.75 4.20
N VAL A 211 -6.74 10.05 4.31
CA VAL A 211 -5.79 11.04 4.81
C VAL A 211 -6.49 12.12 5.63
N LYS A 212 -5.78 12.67 6.61
CA LYS A 212 -6.19 13.89 7.32
C LYS A 212 -5.37 15.08 6.82
N ARG A 213 -6.07 16.16 6.47
CA ARG A 213 -5.47 17.44 6.12
C ARG A 213 -6.16 18.55 6.93
N GLY A 214 -5.37 19.23 7.76
CA GLY A 214 -5.92 20.22 8.69
C GLY A 214 -6.99 19.59 9.60
N LYS A 215 -8.19 20.15 9.56
CA LYS A 215 -9.34 19.68 10.35
C LYS A 215 -10.20 18.62 9.64
N TYR A 216 -9.89 18.26 8.38
CA TYR A 216 -10.71 17.35 7.60
C TYR A 216 -10.00 16.01 7.33
N TYR A 217 -10.77 14.94 7.38
CA TYR A 217 -10.46 13.64 6.83
C TYR A 217 -10.99 13.56 5.41
N PHE A 218 -10.22 12.94 4.53
CA PHE A 218 -10.59 12.67 3.15
C PHE A 218 -10.48 11.17 2.92
N LEU A 219 -11.57 10.54 2.52
CA LEU A 219 -11.61 9.12 2.18
C LEU A 219 -11.88 8.98 0.70
N MET A 220 -10.92 8.42 -0.03
CA MET A 220 -11.03 8.10 -1.44
C MET A 220 -11.36 6.62 -1.60
N THR A 221 -12.13 6.27 -2.62
CA THR A 221 -12.54 4.90 -2.93
C THR A 221 -12.70 4.73 -4.43
N SER A 222 -12.65 3.48 -4.92
CA SER A 222 -13.06 3.10 -6.28
C SER A 222 -14.48 2.51 -6.30
N GLY A 223 -15.05 2.35 -7.48
CA GLY A 223 -16.19 1.46 -7.71
C GLY A 223 -15.74 0.00 -7.77
N CYS A 224 -16.68 -0.91 -7.95
CA CYS A 224 -16.46 -2.36 -7.98
C CYS A 224 -16.61 -2.88 -9.41
N THR A 225 -15.53 -2.93 -10.17
CA THR A 225 -15.49 -3.37 -11.58
C THR A 225 -14.45 -4.47 -11.81
N GLY A 226 -14.05 -5.18 -10.76
CA GLY A 226 -12.97 -6.17 -10.79
C GLY A 226 -11.64 -5.51 -11.18
N TRP A 227 -10.95 -6.06 -12.18
CA TRP A 227 -9.66 -5.55 -12.65
C TRP A 227 -9.77 -4.31 -13.57
N ALA A 228 -10.97 -3.98 -14.05
CA ALA A 228 -11.15 -2.82 -14.92
C ALA A 228 -11.11 -1.52 -14.10
N PRO A 229 -10.39 -0.49 -14.56
CA PRO A 229 -10.36 0.79 -13.87
C PRO A 229 -11.72 1.50 -13.97
N ASN A 230 -12.04 2.31 -12.97
CA ASN A 230 -13.31 3.01 -12.88
C ASN A 230 -13.17 4.39 -12.22
N GLN A 231 -14.29 5.11 -12.12
CA GLN A 231 -14.35 6.42 -11.52
C GLN A 231 -14.01 6.37 -10.02
N ALA A 232 -12.87 6.92 -9.63
CA ALA A 232 -12.59 7.17 -8.24
C ALA A 232 -13.49 8.29 -7.69
N MET A 233 -13.89 8.14 -6.43
CA MET A 233 -14.67 9.15 -5.72
C MET A 233 -14.05 9.41 -4.35
N TYR A 234 -14.32 10.60 -3.78
CA TYR A 234 -13.93 10.92 -2.42
C TYR A 234 -15.07 11.56 -1.64
N ALA A 235 -14.98 11.43 -0.34
CA ALA A 235 -15.78 12.20 0.60
C ALA A 235 -14.87 12.81 1.67
N PHE A 236 -15.36 13.79 2.39
CA PHE A 236 -14.65 14.45 3.48
C PHE A 236 -15.52 14.59 4.72
N SER A 237 -14.87 14.68 5.89
CA SER A 237 -15.54 14.93 7.18
C SER A 237 -14.60 15.63 8.15
N LYS A 238 -15.16 16.39 9.09
CA LYS A 238 -14.41 16.97 10.23
C LYS A 238 -14.14 15.94 11.33
N SER A 239 -14.91 14.88 11.37
CA SER A 239 -14.75 13.77 12.32
C SER A 239 -14.60 12.46 11.55
N ILE A 240 -13.69 11.58 11.98
CA ILE A 240 -13.56 10.28 11.36
C ILE A 240 -14.86 9.45 11.47
N SER A 241 -15.66 9.70 12.51
CA SER A 241 -16.97 9.06 12.70
C SER A 241 -18.07 9.65 11.80
N GLY A 242 -17.77 10.73 11.08
CA GLY A 242 -18.75 11.46 10.28
C GLY A 242 -19.40 12.63 11.02
N PRO A 243 -20.45 13.23 10.46
CA PRO A 243 -21.01 12.87 9.17
C PRO A 243 -20.03 13.10 8.00
N TRP A 244 -20.02 12.15 7.05
CA TRP A 244 -19.26 12.26 5.82
C TRP A 244 -20.10 12.98 4.75
N SER A 245 -19.44 13.75 3.91
CA SER A 245 -20.08 14.37 2.75
C SER A 245 -20.60 13.33 1.75
N GLU A 246 -21.45 13.78 0.82
CA GLU A 246 -21.71 13.03 -0.39
C GLU A 246 -20.40 12.71 -1.14
N LEU A 247 -20.39 11.58 -1.87
CA LEU A 247 -19.30 11.17 -2.72
C LEU A 247 -19.17 12.10 -3.93
N LYS A 248 -17.95 12.57 -4.19
CA LYS A 248 -17.60 13.43 -5.31
C LYS A 248 -16.62 12.73 -6.23
N ASN A 249 -16.81 12.86 -7.54
CA ASN A 249 -15.85 12.36 -8.53
C ASN A 249 -14.50 13.04 -8.39
N ILE A 250 -13.42 12.30 -8.62
CA ILE A 250 -12.06 12.81 -8.68
C ILE A 250 -11.31 12.14 -9.83
N ALA A 251 -10.34 12.85 -10.44
CA ALA A 251 -9.61 12.43 -11.63
C ALA A 251 -10.52 12.30 -12.87
N ASN A 252 -10.07 11.54 -13.86
CA ASN A 252 -10.90 11.16 -15.01
C ASN A 252 -11.76 9.92 -14.67
N SER A 253 -12.56 9.46 -15.63
CA SER A 253 -13.52 8.35 -15.46
C SER A 253 -12.89 6.99 -15.14
N THR A 254 -11.56 6.85 -15.30
CA THR A 254 -10.81 5.63 -14.98
C THR A 254 -9.77 5.84 -13.88
N ALA A 255 -9.79 7.01 -13.21
CA ALA A 255 -8.75 7.40 -12.26
C ALA A 255 -7.32 7.24 -12.86
N PHE A 256 -7.16 7.62 -14.14
CA PHE A 256 -5.94 7.43 -14.93
C PHE A 256 -5.50 5.96 -15.04
N ASP A 257 -6.46 5.08 -15.27
CA ASP A 257 -6.32 3.61 -15.34
C ASP A 257 -5.73 3.02 -14.05
N SER A 258 -6.14 3.54 -12.91
CA SER A 258 -5.64 3.08 -11.61
C SER A 258 -6.75 2.91 -10.58
N GLN A 259 -6.45 2.15 -9.55
CA GLN A 259 -7.27 2.00 -8.35
C GLN A 259 -6.50 2.56 -7.16
N SER A 260 -7.18 3.31 -6.28
CA SER A 260 -6.56 3.88 -5.07
C SER A 260 -5.99 2.79 -4.16
N THR A 261 -4.81 3.05 -3.61
CA THR A 261 -4.20 2.14 -2.63
C THR A 261 -3.81 2.86 -1.34
N PHE A 262 -3.27 4.07 -1.47
CA PHE A 262 -2.85 4.87 -0.32
C PHE A 262 -2.81 6.36 -0.67
N ILE A 263 -2.95 7.22 0.34
CA ILE A 263 -2.63 8.64 0.23
C ILE A 263 -1.49 8.92 1.22
N LEU A 264 -0.31 9.23 0.70
CA LEU A 264 0.90 9.45 1.49
C LEU A 264 1.09 10.94 1.80
N PRO A 265 1.01 11.37 3.08
CA PRO A 265 1.44 12.70 3.47
C PRO A 265 2.97 12.82 3.39
N LEU A 266 3.46 13.71 2.55
CA LEU A 266 4.87 14.05 2.42
C LEU A 266 5.15 15.31 3.24
N VAL A 267 5.46 15.12 4.51
CA VAL A 267 5.73 16.22 5.45
C VAL A 267 7.18 16.63 5.36
N GLY A 268 7.44 17.84 4.92
CA GLY A 268 8.78 18.44 4.87
C GLY A 268 8.90 19.72 5.71
N ASN A 269 10.07 20.36 5.65
CA ASN A 269 10.35 21.57 6.42
C ASN A 269 9.77 22.86 5.80
N LYS A 270 9.25 22.81 4.57
CA LYS A 270 8.65 23.96 3.88
C LYS A 270 7.16 23.81 3.65
N THR A 271 6.71 22.59 3.38
CA THR A 271 5.31 22.29 3.07
C THR A 271 4.97 20.82 3.32
N THR A 272 3.68 20.50 3.21
CA THR A 272 3.19 19.13 3.15
C THR A 272 2.48 18.93 1.82
N SER A 273 2.96 18.02 0.99
CA SER A 273 2.25 17.50 -0.16
C SER A 273 1.53 16.20 0.22
N TYR A 274 0.50 15.85 -0.53
CA TYR A 274 -0.23 14.60 -0.37
C TYR A 274 -0.16 13.85 -1.69
N LEU A 275 0.40 12.65 -1.66
CA LEU A 275 0.59 11.82 -2.84
C LEU A 275 -0.51 10.76 -2.91
N TYR A 276 -1.32 10.80 -3.94
CA TYR A 276 -2.11 9.66 -4.36
C TYR A 276 -1.16 8.57 -4.86
N VAL A 277 -1.34 7.38 -4.34
CA VAL A 277 -0.70 6.17 -4.85
C VAL A 277 -1.81 5.26 -5.37
N GLY A 278 -1.69 4.85 -6.62
CA GLY A 278 -2.64 3.96 -7.28
C GLY A 278 -1.95 2.80 -7.95
N ASP A 279 -2.62 1.66 -7.95
CA ASP A 279 -2.21 0.49 -8.72
C ASP A 279 -2.86 0.51 -10.10
N ARG A 280 -2.05 0.32 -11.14
CA ARG A 280 -2.50 0.05 -12.50
C ARG A 280 -2.52 -1.45 -12.72
N TRP A 281 -3.67 -2.07 -12.46
CA TRP A 281 -3.82 -3.50 -12.52
C TRP A 281 -3.78 -4.04 -13.95
N ASP A 282 -2.97 -5.08 -14.18
CA ASP A 282 -3.10 -5.97 -15.34
C ASP A 282 -3.80 -7.26 -14.92
N GLY A 283 -5.08 -7.38 -15.20
CA GLY A 283 -5.90 -8.53 -14.82
C GLY A 283 -5.54 -9.83 -15.53
N LYS A 284 -4.74 -9.76 -16.61
CA LYS A 284 -4.25 -10.94 -17.35
C LYS A 284 -2.88 -11.37 -16.88
N GLN A 285 -2.03 -10.41 -16.50
CA GLN A 285 -0.63 -10.65 -16.12
C GLN A 285 -0.27 -9.79 -14.91
N TYR A 286 -0.68 -10.23 -13.72
CA TYR A 286 -0.50 -9.48 -12.46
C TYR A 286 0.87 -8.79 -12.31
N PHE A 287 1.96 -9.46 -12.66
CA PHE A 287 3.33 -8.91 -12.56
C PHE A 287 3.67 -7.82 -13.59
N LYS A 288 2.74 -7.51 -14.50
CA LYS A 288 2.81 -6.34 -15.38
C LYS A 288 2.02 -5.14 -14.84
N SER A 289 1.33 -5.32 -13.72
CA SER A 289 0.69 -4.22 -13.01
C SER A 289 1.73 -3.15 -12.67
N GLY A 290 1.35 -1.90 -12.81
CA GLY A 290 2.22 -0.76 -12.55
C GLY A 290 1.67 0.14 -11.45
N TYR A 291 2.31 1.28 -11.28
CA TYR A 291 1.95 2.25 -10.26
C TYR A 291 1.85 3.65 -10.83
N ILE A 292 1.06 4.49 -10.16
CA ILE A 292 1.10 5.92 -10.35
C ILE A 292 1.23 6.62 -9.00
N PHE A 293 2.06 7.67 -8.96
CA PHE A 293 2.21 8.59 -7.84
C PHE A 293 1.86 9.98 -8.35
N LEU A 294 0.78 10.57 -7.84
CA LEU A 294 0.30 11.87 -8.31
C LEU A 294 0.06 12.80 -7.12
N PRO A 295 0.53 14.07 -7.18
CA PRO A 295 0.20 15.04 -6.17
C PRO A 295 -1.29 15.36 -6.16
N LEU A 296 -1.94 15.24 -4.99
CA LEU A 296 -3.27 15.75 -4.77
C LEU A 296 -3.21 17.27 -4.60
N THR A 297 -4.11 17.97 -5.25
CA THR A 297 -4.31 19.41 -5.09
C THR A 297 -5.56 19.67 -4.27
N PHE A 298 -5.48 20.59 -3.33
CA PHE A 298 -6.61 21.03 -2.52
C PHE A 298 -6.91 22.49 -2.85
N GLU A 299 -8.02 22.73 -3.54
CA GLU A 299 -8.45 24.06 -3.94
C GLU A 299 -8.95 24.87 -2.74
N ASN A 300 -9.51 24.18 -1.76
CA ASN A 300 -9.98 24.73 -0.50
C ASN A 300 -9.96 23.61 0.58
N ASP A 301 -10.61 23.86 1.71
CA ASP A 301 -10.66 22.95 2.85
C ASP A 301 -11.37 21.61 2.56
N SER A 302 -12.24 21.55 1.55
CA SER A 302 -13.11 20.39 1.27
C SER A 302 -13.10 19.92 -0.18
N THR A 303 -12.37 20.61 -1.07
CA THR A 303 -12.27 20.28 -2.48
C THR A 303 -10.88 19.76 -2.81
N MET A 304 -10.83 18.51 -3.23
CA MET A 304 -9.62 17.80 -3.62
C MET A 304 -9.69 17.44 -5.11
N THR A 305 -8.61 17.67 -5.83
CA THR A 305 -8.47 17.34 -7.24
C THR A 305 -7.22 16.51 -7.48
N LEU A 306 -7.25 15.70 -8.54
CA LEU A 306 -6.15 14.85 -8.97
C LEU A 306 -5.98 15.03 -10.48
N ASN A 307 -4.77 15.42 -10.92
CA ASN A 307 -4.44 15.63 -12.31
C ASN A 307 -3.28 14.74 -12.73
N TRP A 308 -3.32 14.27 -13.96
CA TRP A 308 -2.25 13.45 -14.53
C TRP A 308 -0.93 14.22 -14.65
N ARG A 309 0.15 13.52 -14.39
CA ARG A 309 1.52 13.95 -14.63
C ARG A 309 2.32 12.74 -15.11
N ASP A 310 2.96 12.87 -16.27
CA ASP A 310 3.81 11.79 -16.81
C ASP A 310 5.02 11.53 -15.92
N LYS A 311 5.52 12.59 -15.30
CA LYS A 311 6.72 12.56 -14.47
C LYS A 311 6.50 13.33 -13.18
N ILE A 312 7.02 12.78 -12.08
CA ILE A 312 6.97 13.42 -10.76
C ILE A 312 8.37 13.39 -10.12
N SER A 313 8.82 14.54 -9.62
CA SER A 313 9.98 14.65 -8.74
C SER A 313 9.52 14.88 -7.29
N ILE A 314 10.20 14.24 -6.34
CA ILE A 314 9.85 14.27 -4.92
C ILE A 314 11.04 14.79 -4.14
N ASP A 315 10.82 15.85 -3.36
CA ASP A 315 11.78 16.38 -2.42
C ASP A 315 11.25 16.18 -0.98
N VAL A 316 11.64 15.08 -0.37
CA VAL A 316 11.21 14.69 0.98
C VAL A 316 11.66 15.67 2.06
N LYS A 317 12.77 16.43 1.83
CA LYS A 317 13.28 17.42 2.78
C LYS A 317 12.37 18.64 2.83
N THR A 318 11.94 19.12 1.69
CA THR A 318 11.04 20.29 1.62
C THR A 318 9.57 19.92 1.68
N GLY A 319 9.20 18.67 1.44
CA GLY A 319 7.83 18.18 1.36
C GLY A 319 7.15 18.51 0.03
N LYS A 320 7.92 18.80 -1.02
CA LYS A 320 7.39 19.14 -2.34
C LYS A 320 7.35 17.92 -3.26
N ALA A 321 6.24 17.76 -3.97
CA ALA A 321 6.09 16.86 -5.09
C ALA A 321 5.57 17.64 -6.30
N LYS A 322 6.23 17.50 -7.46
CA LYS A 322 5.97 18.29 -8.67
C LYS A 322 5.87 17.40 -9.89
#